data_e62373057150c77c37baa474c43f463a
#
_entry.id   e62373057150c77c37baa474c43f463a
#
_cell.length_a   1.000
_cell.length_b   1.000
_cell.length_c   1.000
_cell.angle_alpha   90.00
_cell.angle_beta   90.00
_cell.angle_gamma   90.00
#
_symmetry.space_group_name_H-M   'P 1'
#
loop_
_entity.id
_entity.type
_entity.pdbx_description
1 polymer ?
#
loop_
_entity_poly.entity_id
_entity_poly.type
_entity_poly.pdbx_seq_one_letter_code
_entity_poly.pdbx_strand_id
1 'polypeptide(L)'
;MNAKKLSFLLLILVAVACTNRSTSSEQDEMRHWNNVLQQINALLLENKAQQTLDLAKQTLPEILESAEKNGTTDTLIYYARKIFNACGNNYINTKQYKDGIDYMDSIGNHPLIREHCPHELLSFKAGLNQLYGNNPEAVRLAEDYLQLPVCTSANDFIRQAEIISGVYMYSGNNLPKAIQILEKAIDVYRKGGNFPNMLRIMSRLGIYYHLSGEYEKAIATNQEAIATYNDSIAPGNVVIAYGEQANLYAELGMYDQALEMNKKAQYYSMLKDSFGLGDLYRYRAQIFRNMNQKDSVFHYLRLGEKLSMIQNSFKGVFVNKVETVNSYLDYPDSLEKALQLALSICPDTVRMPQWAKYQLNLHLGRALLQTGKEQNGIHLIDRAAQDLINMKFMEG
;
A
#
# COMPACT_ATOMS: atom_id res chain seq x y z
N MET A 1 33.19 9.90 4.31
CA MET A 1 32.31 11.05 4.57
C MET A 1 30.91 10.60 4.16
N ASN A 2 30.00 10.41 5.12
CA ASN A 2 28.72 9.69 4.90
C ASN A 2 27.84 10.36 3.85
N ALA A 3 27.24 9.59 2.93
CA ALA A 3 26.32 10.05 1.88
C ALA A 3 25.19 10.94 2.41
N LYS A 4 24.73 10.74 3.66
CA LYS A 4 23.80 11.62 4.38
C LYS A 4 24.29 13.04 4.60
N LYS A 5 25.64 13.23 4.75
CA LYS A 5 26.23 14.58 4.87
C LYS A 5 26.37 15.28 3.51
N LEU A 6 26.53 14.50 2.43
CA LEU A 6 26.64 15.09 1.06
C LEU A 6 25.27 15.56 0.55
N SER A 7 24.19 14.80 0.84
CA SER A 7 22.79 15.21 0.53
C SER A 7 22.39 16.45 1.32
N PHE A 8 22.84 16.55 2.57
CA PHE A 8 22.56 17.71 3.43
C PHE A 8 23.30 18.98 2.95
N LEU A 9 24.53 18.83 2.47
CA LEU A 9 25.33 19.94 1.92
C LEU A 9 24.78 20.43 0.56
N LEU A 10 24.27 19.53 -0.29
CA LEU A 10 23.64 19.93 -1.57
C LEU A 10 22.33 20.70 -1.35
N LEU A 11 21.54 20.36 -0.34
CA LEU A 11 20.32 21.09 0.04
C LEU A 11 20.65 22.50 0.57
N ILE A 12 21.75 22.66 1.29
CA ILE A 12 22.21 23.98 1.78
C ILE A 12 22.72 24.83 0.62
N LEU A 13 23.44 24.24 -0.38
CA LEU A 13 23.97 24.96 -1.53
C LEU A 13 22.88 25.43 -2.50
N VAL A 14 21.78 24.69 -2.67
CA VAL A 14 20.63 25.12 -3.47
C VAL A 14 19.87 26.27 -2.78
N ALA A 15 19.77 26.26 -1.45
CA ALA A 15 19.16 27.38 -0.71
C ALA A 15 20.00 28.67 -0.77
N VAL A 16 21.33 28.55 -0.88
CA VAL A 16 22.24 29.71 -0.94
C VAL A 16 22.33 30.32 -2.36
N ALA A 17 22.04 29.53 -3.43
CA ALA A 17 22.10 30.04 -4.81
C ALA A 17 20.91 30.92 -5.23
N CYS A 18 19.81 30.94 -4.46
CA CYS A 18 18.62 31.78 -4.71
C CYS A 18 18.60 33.12 -3.96
N THR A 19 19.66 33.49 -3.25
CA THR A 19 19.70 34.76 -2.49
C THR A 19 20.12 35.94 -3.33
N ASN A 20 19.19 36.48 -4.16
CA ASN A 20 19.27 37.87 -4.56
C ASN A 20 17.95 38.57 -4.22
N ARG A 21 18.00 39.37 -3.14
CA ARG A 21 17.01 40.34 -2.68
C ARG A 21 15.72 39.81 -2.07
N SER A 22 15.79 38.95 -1.06
CA SER A 22 14.67 38.73 -0.13
C SER A 22 14.73 39.78 1.00
N THR A 23 13.58 40.31 1.41
CA THR A 23 13.45 41.17 2.60
C THR A 23 13.73 40.34 3.88
N SER A 24 14.07 41.00 4.99
CA SER A 24 14.31 40.29 6.27
C SER A 24 13.10 39.43 6.69
N SER A 25 11.90 39.87 6.37
CA SER A 25 10.63 39.15 6.63
C SER A 25 10.53 37.85 5.84
N GLU A 26 10.87 37.83 4.56
CA GLU A 26 10.85 36.61 3.72
C GLU A 26 11.89 35.58 4.18
N GLN A 27 13.04 36.02 4.65
CA GLN A 27 14.07 35.12 5.20
C GLN A 27 13.61 34.46 6.51
N ASP A 28 12.86 35.17 7.34
CA ASP A 28 12.32 34.66 8.60
C ASP A 28 11.17 33.66 8.33
N GLU A 29 10.28 33.92 7.37
CA GLU A 29 9.24 32.98 6.93
C GLU A 29 9.86 31.69 6.35
N MET A 30 10.85 31.80 5.46
CA MET A 30 11.53 30.61 4.91
C MET A 30 12.23 29.80 5.99
N ARG A 31 12.84 30.45 7.00
CA ARG A 31 13.44 29.76 8.15
C ARG A 31 12.38 29.04 8.97
N HIS A 32 11.23 29.64 9.20
CA HIS A 32 10.10 29.06 9.90
C HIS A 32 9.62 27.79 9.18
N TRP A 33 9.28 27.85 7.89
CA TRP A 33 8.79 26.70 7.11
C TRP A 33 9.82 25.58 7.00
N ASN A 34 11.10 25.91 6.89
CA ASN A 34 12.16 24.91 6.90
C ASN A 34 12.22 24.16 8.25
N ASN A 35 12.07 24.87 9.36
CA ASN A 35 11.98 24.25 10.69
C ASN A 35 10.76 23.35 10.82
N VAL A 36 9.61 23.76 10.28
CA VAL A 36 8.38 22.95 10.26
C VAL A 36 8.60 21.67 9.41
N LEU A 37 9.22 21.76 8.25
CA LEU A 37 9.54 20.57 7.44
C LEU A 37 10.49 19.61 8.19
N GLN A 38 11.45 20.12 8.95
CA GLN A 38 12.32 19.27 9.78
C GLN A 38 11.52 18.56 10.87
N GLN A 39 10.57 19.25 11.52
CA GLN A 39 9.68 18.64 12.51
C GLN A 39 8.77 17.59 11.90
N ILE A 40 8.16 17.88 10.72
CA ILE A 40 7.36 16.91 9.97
C ILE A 40 8.18 15.66 9.66
N ASN A 41 9.41 15.82 9.17
CA ASN A 41 10.28 14.68 8.87
C ASN A 41 10.63 13.86 10.12
N ALA A 42 10.85 14.51 11.27
CA ALA A 42 11.08 13.83 12.53
C ALA A 42 9.84 13.03 12.99
N LEU A 43 8.65 13.62 12.91
CA LEU A 43 7.39 12.96 13.26
C LEU A 43 7.08 11.76 12.33
N LEU A 44 7.42 11.87 11.04
CA LEU A 44 7.28 10.77 10.08
C LEU A 44 8.22 9.61 10.41
N LEU A 45 9.46 9.89 10.82
CA LEU A 45 10.42 8.86 11.26
C LEU A 45 9.93 8.14 12.53
N GLU A 46 9.20 8.84 13.41
CA GLU A 46 8.60 8.29 14.61
C GLU A 46 7.22 7.66 14.39
N ASN A 47 6.72 7.58 13.14
CA ASN A 47 5.39 7.08 12.76
C ASN A 47 4.22 7.82 13.46
N LYS A 48 4.38 9.11 13.76
CA LYS A 48 3.37 9.96 14.41
C LYS A 48 2.46 10.64 13.38
N ALA A 49 1.67 9.84 12.65
CA ALA A 49 0.85 10.31 11.52
C ALA A 49 -0.13 11.43 11.90
N GLN A 50 -0.82 11.33 13.06
CA GLN A 50 -1.77 12.35 13.49
C GLN A 50 -1.07 13.68 13.79
N GLN A 51 0.03 13.67 14.54
CA GLN A 51 0.78 14.89 14.86
C GLN A 51 1.35 15.54 13.59
N THR A 52 1.79 14.72 12.62
CA THR A 52 2.24 15.20 11.30
C THR A 52 1.11 15.90 10.57
N LEU A 53 -0.10 15.31 10.56
CA LEU A 53 -1.27 15.88 9.90
C LEU A 53 -1.67 17.21 10.56
N ASP A 54 -1.71 17.27 11.88
CA ASP A 54 -2.10 18.48 12.62
C ASP A 54 -1.14 19.63 12.33
N LEU A 55 0.18 19.36 12.38
CA LEU A 55 1.21 20.37 12.06
C LEU A 55 1.11 20.83 10.61
N ALA A 56 0.94 19.91 9.67
CA ALA A 56 0.84 20.25 8.24
C ALA A 56 -0.43 21.07 7.93
N LYS A 57 -1.57 20.72 8.55
CA LYS A 57 -2.84 21.48 8.42
C LYS A 57 -2.75 22.88 9.02
N GLN A 58 -2.00 23.05 10.08
CA GLN A 58 -1.76 24.38 10.65
C GLN A 58 -0.89 25.24 9.75
N THR A 59 0.16 24.67 9.15
CA THR A 59 1.18 25.43 8.40
C THR A 59 0.76 25.74 6.96
N LEU A 60 0.00 24.86 6.29
CA LEU A 60 -0.34 25.09 4.86
C LEU A 60 -1.09 26.40 4.65
N PRO A 61 -2.11 26.77 5.44
CA PRO A 61 -2.80 28.06 5.29
C PRO A 61 -1.87 29.28 5.40
N GLU A 62 -0.85 29.21 6.27
CA GLU A 62 0.14 30.32 6.42
C GLU A 62 0.92 30.54 5.12
N ILE A 63 1.32 29.44 4.43
CA ILE A 63 2.02 29.51 3.16
C ILE A 63 1.10 30.05 2.05
N LEU A 64 -0.17 29.63 2.05
CA LEU A 64 -1.15 30.11 1.08
C LEU A 64 -1.43 31.62 1.26
N GLU A 65 -1.59 32.06 2.48
CA GLU A 65 -1.76 33.47 2.82
C GLU A 65 -0.53 34.32 2.44
N SER A 66 0.68 33.79 2.66
CA SER A 66 1.92 34.46 2.23
C SER A 66 1.98 34.60 0.71
N ALA A 67 1.54 33.58 -0.03
CA ALA A 67 1.47 33.64 -1.50
C ALA A 67 0.46 34.66 -2.02
N GLU A 68 -0.67 34.84 -1.33
CA GLU A 68 -1.67 35.86 -1.65
C GLU A 68 -1.13 37.29 -1.41
N LYS A 69 -0.40 37.47 -0.31
CA LYS A 69 0.14 38.79 0.07
C LYS A 69 1.36 39.21 -0.74
N ASN A 70 2.27 38.28 -0.96
CA ASN A 70 3.61 38.59 -1.47
C ASN A 70 3.82 38.11 -2.92
N GLY A 71 2.82 37.43 -3.49
CA GLY A 71 2.93 36.74 -4.79
C GLY A 71 3.54 35.35 -4.68
N THR A 72 3.32 34.54 -5.69
CA THR A 72 3.79 33.15 -5.73
C THR A 72 5.25 33.09 -6.18
N THR A 73 6.13 32.47 -5.38
CA THR A 73 7.54 32.23 -5.71
C THR A 73 7.83 30.73 -5.77
N ASP A 74 8.91 30.34 -6.44
CA ASP A 74 9.35 28.93 -6.51
C ASP A 74 9.58 28.32 -5.11
N THR A 75 10.04 29.13 -4.17
CA THR A 75 10.25 28.74 -2.77
C THR A 75 8.92 28.44 -2.07
N LEU A 76 7.91 29.31 -2.25
CA LEU A 76 6.56 29.08 -1.72
C LEU A 76 5.92 27.84 -2.31
N ILE A 77 6.04 27.64 -3.62
CA ILE A 77 5.57 26.45 -4.32
C ILE A 77 6.22 25.18 -3.71
N TYR A 78 7.54 25.22 -3.47
CA TYR A 78 8.27 24.11 -2.88
C TYR A 78 7.71 23.74 -1.48
N TYR A 79 7.57 24.73 -0.58
CA TYR A 79 7.05 24.47 0.76
C TYR A 79 5.58 24.04 0.75
N ALA A 80 4.74 24.73 -0.03
CA ALA A 80 3.33 24.37 -0.20
C ALA A 80 3.20 22.92 -0.65
N ARG A 81 3.93 22.48 -1.69
CA ARG A 81 3.92 21.11 -2.19
C ARG A 81 4.35 20.10 -1.12
N LYS A 82 5.42 20.37 -0.36
CA LYS A 82 5.91 19.46 0.69
C LYS A 82 4.90 19.33 1.83
N ILE A 83 4.33 20.42 2.29
CA ILE A 83 3.33 20.42 3.37
C ILE A 83 2.01 19.80 2.88
N PHE A 84 1.59 20.12 1.66
CA PHE A 84 0.40 19.52 1.05
C PHE A 84 0.53 18.00 0.91
N ASN A 85 1.68 17.51 0.46
CA ASN A 85 2.00 16.10 0.44
C ASN A 85 1.93 15.45 1.84
N ALA A 86 2.39 16.15 2.87
CA ALA A 86 2.27 15.67 4.25
C ALA A 86 0.79 15.57 4.69
N CYS A 87 -0.06 16.54 4.34
CA CYS A 87 -1.51 16.47 4.59
C CYS A 87 -2.14 15.25 3.92
N GLY A 88 -1.99 15.12 2.59
CA GLY A 88 -2.64 14.06 1.81
C GLY A 88 -2.25 12.66 2.30
N ASN A 89 -0.97 12.46 2.55
CA ASN A 89 -0.45 11.19 3.03
C ASN A 89 -0.98 10.81 4.41
N ASN A 90 -1.05 11.77 5.33
CA ASN A 90 -1.44 11.48 6.69
C ASN A 90 -2.95 11.40 6.86
N TYR A 91 -3.77 12.00 6.01
CA TYR A 91 -5.19 11.66 5.92
C TYR A 91 -5.41 10.18 5.55
N ILE A 92 -4.59 9.64 4.63
CA ILE A 92 -4.60 8.20 4.29
C ILE A 92 -4.13 7.36 5.48
N ASN A 93 -3.01 7.70 6.11
CA ASN A 93 -2.41 6.94 7.21
C ASN A 93 -3.28 6.93 8.46
N THR A 94 -3.97 8.03 8.77
CA THR A 94 -4.89 8.16 9.92
C THR A 94 -6.29 7.64 9.62
N LYS A 95 -6.56 7.20 8.38
CA LYS A 95 -7.86 6.70 7.90
C LYS A 95 -9.00 7.73 7.99
N GLN A 96 -8.69 9.01 7.97
CA GLN A 96 -9.64 10.11 7.98
C GLN A 96 -10.04 10.47 6.54
N TYR A 97 -10.58 9.51 5.80
CA TYR A 97 -10.76 9.63 4.34
C TYR A 97 -11.75 10.73 3.96
N LYS A 98 -12.91 10.79 4.63
CA LYS A 98 -13.93 11.81 4.34
C LYS A 98 -13.42 13.22 4.66
N ASP A 99 -12.81 13.40 5.84
CA ASP A 99 -12.23 14.70 6.23
C ASP A 99 -11.11 15.12 5.27
N GLY A 100 -10.35 14.13 4.78
CA GLY A 100 -9.31 14.35 3.77
C GLY A 100 -9.90 14.83 2.43
N ILE A 101 -10.99 14.24 1.96
CA ILE A 101 -11.70 14.68 0.74
C ILE A 101 -12.16 16.12 0.91
N ASP A 102 -12.88 16.42 2.00
CA ASP A 102 -13.42 17.75 2.27
C ASP A 102 -12.30 18.80 2.39
N TYR A 103 -11.18 18.44 3.01
CA TYR A 103 -9.98 19.29 3.08
C TYR A 103 -9.38 19.54 1.69
N MET A 104 -9.19 18.50 0.88
CA MET A 104 -8.67 18.65 -0.50
C MET A 104 -9.60 19.51 -1.36
N ASP A 105 -10.91 19.39 -1.20
CA ASP A 105 -11.88 20.24 -1.90
C ASP A 105 -11.80 21.71 -1.46
N SER A 106 -11.60 21.95 -0.16
CA SER A 106 -11.50 23.32 0.36
C SER A 106 -10.26 24.06 -0.12
N ILE A 107 -9.09 23.42 -0.05
CA ILE A 107 -7.82 24.06 -0.42
C ILE A 107 -7.48 23.95 -1.91
N GLY A 108 -8.07 22.99 -2.62
CA GLY A 108 -7.81 22.75 -4.04
C GLY A 108 -8.25 23.90 -4.95
N ASN A 109 -9.13 24.79 -4.47
CA ASN A 109 -9.54 25.99 -5.17
C ASN A 109 -8.53 27.14 -5.07
N HIS A 110 -7.60 27.08 -4.12
CA HIS A 110 -6.57 28.09 -3.96
C HIS A 110 -5.65 28.13 -5.20
N PRO A 111 -5.34 29.32 -5.80
CA PRO A 111 -4.57 29.43 -7.03
C PRO A 111 -3.23 28.67 -6.97
N LEU A 112 -2.46 28.83 -5.88
CA LEU A 112 -1.17 28.16 -5.72
C LEU A 112 -1.30 26.62 -5.79
N ILE A 113 -2.31 26.03 -5.15
CA ILE A 113 -2.54 24.57 -5.17
C ILE A 113 -3.01 24.15 -6.56
N ARG A 114 -4.03 24.81 -7.11
CA ARG A 114 -4.62 24.46 -8.40
C ARG A 114 -3.61 24.54 -9.55
N GLU A 115 -2.74 25.54 -9.54
CA GLU A 115 -1.83 25.79 -10.65
C GLU A 115 -0.48 25.09 -10.51
N HIS A 116 0.00 24.89 -9.28
CA HIS A 116 1.34 24.36 -9.02
C HIS A 116 1.35 22.96 -8.38
N CYS A 117 0.21 22.45 -7.84
CA CYS A 117 0.11 21.14 -7.23
C CYS A 117 -1.04 20.29 -7.81
N PRO A 118 -1.40 20.38 -9.12
CA PRO A 118 -2.58 19.67 -9.65
C PRO A 118 -2.42 18.15 -9.61
N HIS A 119 -1.22 17.63 -9.78
CA HIS A 119 -0.94 16.19 -9.73
C HIS A 119 -1.17 15.64 -8.32
N GLU A 120 -0.64 16.34 -7.30
CA GLU A 120 -0.83 15.97 -5.90
C GLU A 120 -2.31 16.02 -5.53
N LEU A 121 -2.99 17.11 -5.91
CA LEU A 121 -4.41 17.30 -5.62
C LEU A 121 -5.26 16.17 -6.20
N LEU A 122 -5.13 15.89 -7.50
CA LEU A 122 -5.93 14.85 -8.15
C LEU A 122 -5.59 13.45 -7.62
N SER A 123 -4.31 13.14 -7.41
CA SER A 123 -3.92 11.83 -6.91
C SER A 123 -4.41 11.57 -5.49
N PHE A 124 -4.32 12.56 -4.59
CA PHE A 124 -4.86 12.40 -3.23
C PHE A 124 -6.38 12.33 -3.21
N LYS A 125 -7.07 13.16 -3.97
CA LYS A 125 -8.54 13.08 -4.09
C LYS A 125 -8.97 11.72 -4.63
N ALA A 126 -8.31 11.20 -5.66
CA ALA A 126 -8.60 9.88 -6.21
C ALA A 126 -8.37 8.77 -5.17
N GLY A 127 -7.20 8.76 -4.50
CA GLY A 127 -6.89 7.76 -3.49
C GLY A 127 -7.79 7.81 -2.26
N LEU A 128 -8.14 9.01 -1.79
CA LEU A 128 -9.04 9.19 -0.64
C LEU A 128 -10.48 8.75 -0.99
N ASN A 129 -10.99 9.07 -2.20
CA ASN A 129 -12.29 8.60 -2.66
C ASN A 129 -12.33 7.07 -2.80
N GLN A 130 -11.26 6.44 -3.33
CA GLN A 130 -11.13 4.98 -3.36
C GLN A 130 -11.23 4.37 -1.96
N LEU A 131 -10.46 4.89 -1.01
CA LEU A 131 -10.43 4.37 0.37
C LEU A 131 -11.73 4.64 1.14
N TYR A 132 -12.45 5.70 0.78
CA TYR A 132 -13.77 6.02 1.31
C TYR A 132 -14.87 5.14 0.71
N GLY A 133 -14.62 4.53 -0.47
CA GLY A 133 -15.58 3.67 -1.18
C GLY A 133 -16.35 4.38 -2.29
N ASN A 134 -15.99 5.62 -2.65
CA ASN A 134 -16.57 6.34 -3.77
C ASN A 134 -15.80 6.04 -5.07
N ASN A 135 -15.90 4.80 -5.53
CA ASN A 135 -15.13 4.28 -6.66
C ASN A 135 -15.35 5.04 -7.98
N PRO A 136 -16.58 5.43 -8.38
CA PRO A 136 -16.77 6.17 -9.63
C PRO A 136 -16.02 7.51 -9.66
N GLU A 137 -16.05 8.26 -8.55
CA GLU A 137 -15.32 9.52 -8.45
C GLU A 137 -13.82 9.32 -8.39
N ALA A 138 -13.35 8.26 -7.72
CA ALA A 138 -11.93 7.90 -7.69
C ALA A 138 -11.39 7.66 -9.11
N VAL A 139 -12.10 6.89 -9.92
CA VAL A 139 -11.72 6.60 -11.32
C VAL A 139 -11.75 7.86 -12.17
N ARG A 140 -12.80 8.68 -12.06
CA ARG A 140 -12.90 9.96 -12.79
C ARG A 140 -11.70 10.87 -12.49
N LEU A 141 -11.34 11.03 -11.21
CA LEU A 141 -10.18 11.82 -10.79
C LEU A 141 -8.85 11.23 -11.28
N ALA A 142 -8.74 9.90 -11.36
CA ALA A 142 -7.58 9.23 -11.92
C ALA A 142 -7.47 9.47 -13.45
N GLU A 143 -8.59 9.51 -14.18
CA GLU A 143 -8.61 9.89 -15.60
C GLU A 143 -8.20 11.35 -15.79
N ASP A 144 -8.72 12.27 -14.97
CA ASP A 144 -8.31 13.68 -14.98
C ASP A 144 -6.80 13.83 -14.72
N TYR A 145 -6.25 13.06 -13.77
CA TYR A 145 -4.80 13.02 -13.50
C TYR A 145 -4.00 12.63 -14.74
N LEU A 146 -4.45 11.64 -15.50
CA LEU A 146 -3.74 11.18 -16.72
C LEU A 146 -3.77 12.18 -17.87
N GLN A 147 -4.66 13.18 -17.84
CA GLN A 147 -4.68 14.28 -18.81
C GLN A 147 -3.67 15.38 -18.49
N LEU A 148 -3.11 15.41 -17.27
CA LEU A 148 -2.11 16.40 -16.91
C LEU A 148 -0.79 16.15 -17.67
N PRO A 149 -0.01 17.21 -17.96
CA PRO A 149 1.36 17.06 -18.46
C PRO A 149 2.19 16.16 -17.51
N VAL A 150 3.17 15.44 -18.06
CA VAL A 150 4.03 14.59 -17.23
C VAL A 150 4.70 15.40 -16.12
N CYS A 151 4.57 14.95 -14.88
CA CYS A 151 5.20 15.59 -13.73
C CYS A 151 6.72 15.60 -13.89
N THR A 152 7.35 16.76 -13.73
CA THR A 152 8.81 16.93 -13.89
C THR A 152 9.60 16.40 -12.70
N SER A 153 8.97 16.27 -11.52
CA SER A 153 9.60 15.69 -10.32
C SER A 153 9.43 14.18 -10.29
N ALA A 154 10.52 13.44 -10.51
CA ALA A 154 10.52 11.98 -10.49
C ALA A 154 9.96 11.40 -9.16
N ASN A 155 10.32 11.97 -8.02
CA ASN A 155 9.87 11.49 -6.71
C ASN A 155 8.37 11.68 -6.48
N ASP A 156 7.81 12.80 -6.90
CA ASP A 156 6.39 13.10 -6.74
C ASP A 156 5.57 12.23 -7.70
N PHE A 157 6.02 12.09 -8.96
CA PHE A 157 5.38 11.24 -9.97
C PHE A 157 5.18 9.80 -9.49
N ILE A 158 6.19 9.23 -8.84
CA ILE A 158 6.12 7.83 -8.42
C ILE A 158 5.11 7.56 -7.32
N ARG A 159 5.05 8.45 -6.34
CA ARG A 159 4.05 8.33 -5.29
C ARG A 159 2.65 8.45 -5.86
N GLN A 160 2.47 9.37 -6.77
CA GLN A 160 1.20 9.57 -7.47
C GLN A 160 0.86 8.37 -8.36
N ALA A 161 1.82 7.83 -9.10
CA ALA A 161 1.66 6.62 -9.88
C ALA A 161 1.25 5.41 -9.02
N GLU A 162 1.78 5.32 -7.80
CA GLU A 162 1.39 4.27 -6.85
C GLU A 162 -0.08 4.41 -6.41
N ILE A 163 -0.54 5.62 -6.12
CA ILE A 163 -1.93 5.88 -5.75
C ILE A 163 -2.85 5.61 -6.95
N ILE A 164 -2.55 6.20 -8.10
CA ILE A 164 -3.39 6.10 -9.30
C ILE A 164 -3.46 4.65 -9.82
N SER A 165 -2.34 3.91 -9.80
CA SER A 165 -2.37 2.48 -10.13
C SER A 165 -3.25 1.69 -9.17
N GLY A 166 -3.25 2.05 -7.87
CA GLY A 166 -4.16 1.46 -6.89
C GLY A 166 -5.62 1.76 -7.19
N VAL A 167 -5.96 2.98 -7.61
CA VAL A 167 -7.33 3.35 -8.02
C VAL A 167 -7.78 2.50 -9.20
N TYR A 168 -6.95 2.35 -10.24
CA TYR A 168 -7.30 1.49 -11.38
C TYR A 168 -7.41 0.03 -11.00
N MET A 169 -6.57 -0.46 -10.09
CA MET A 169 -6.62 -1.85 -9.64
C MET A 169 -7.88 -2.15 -8.83
N TYR A 170 -8.22 -1.30 -7.86
CA TYR A 170 -9.24 -1.60 -6.84
C TYR A 170 -10.60 -0.95 -7.10
N SER A 171 -10.66 0.15 -7.84
CA SER A 171 -11.90 0.87 -8.15
C SER A 171 -12.29 0.80 -9.61
N GLY A 172 -11.32 0.83 -10.51
CA GLY A 172 -11.55 0.80 -11.95
C GLY A 172 -11.51 -0.59 -12.56
N ASN A 173 -11.18 -1.63 -11.79
CA ASN A 173 -10.97 -3.01 -12.28
C ASN A 173 -10.18 -3.07 -13.61
N ASN A 174 -9.20 -2.17 -13.75
CA ASN A 174 -8.42 -1.97 -14.97
C ASN A 174 -6.93 -2.27 -14.70
N LEU A 175 -6.64 -3.55 -14.50
CA LEU A 175 -5.29 -4.04 -14.24
C LEU A 175 -4.29 -3.66 -15.34
N PRO A 176 -4.61 -3.71 -16.65
CA PRO A 176 -3.69 -3.25 -17.69
C PRO A 176 -3.28 -1.78 -17.53
N LYS A 177 -4.21 -0.90 -17.20
CA LYS A 177 -3.92 0.53 -16.97
C LYS A 177 -3.07 0.74 -15.72
N ALA A 178 -3.36 -0.01 -14.65
CA ALA A 178 -2.55 0.01 -13.43
C ALA A 178 -1.10 -0.43 -13.70
N ILE A 179 -0.88 -1.49 -14.48
CA ILE A 179 0.43 -1.96 -14.92
C ILE A 179 1.15 -0.87 -15.71
N GLN A 180 0.51 -0.30 -16.74
CA GLN A 180 1.10 0.73 -17.60
C GLN A 180 1.60 1.95 -16.82
N ILE A 181 0.87 2.35 -15.78
CA ILE A 181 1.26 3.49 -14.93
C ILE A 181 2.52 3.16 -14.11
N LEU A 182 2.61 1.94 -13.56
CA LEU A 182 3.79 1.52 -12.80
C LEU A 182 5.01 1.32 -13.70
N GLU A 183 4.84 0.79 -14.91
CA GLU A 183 5.92 0.68 -15.90
C GLU A 183 6.52 2.05 -16.22
N LYS A 184 5.66 3.05 -16.51
CA LYS A 184 6.10 4.44 -16.74
C LYS A 184 6.83 5.01 -15.52
N ALA A 185 6.35 4.72 -14.31
CA ALA A 185 7.01 5.16 -13.09
C ALA A 185 8.40 4.55 -12.94
N ILE A 186 8.58 3.27 -13.23
CA ILE A 186 9.88 2.58 -13.19
C ILE A 186 10.84 3.20 -14.23
N ASP A 187 10.39 3.50 -15.44
CA ASP A 187 11.22 4.13 -16.47
C ASP A 187 11.71 5.53 -16.06
N VAL A 188 10.84 6.32 -15.42
CA VAL A 188 11.24 7.64 -14.88
C VAL A 188 12.30 7.46 -13.79
N TYR A 189 12.18 6.42 -12.94
CA TYR A 189 13.15 6.12 -11.91
C TYR A 189 14.50 5.68 -12.44
N ARG A 190 14.52 4.77 -13.39
CA ARG A 190 15.76 4.28 -14.01
C ARG A 190 16.60 5.43 -14.57
N LYS A 191 15.93 6.48 -15.05
CA LYS A 191 16.57 7.71 -15.55
C LYS A 191 17.06 8.64 -14.43
N GLY A 192 16.42 8.64 -13.28
CA GLY A 192 16.70 9.55 -12.14
C GLY A 192 17.56 8.97 -11.01
N GLY A 193 17.84 7.67 -10.97
CA GLY A 193 18.79 7.03 -10.04
C GLY A 193 18.35 6.89 -8.58
N ASN A 194 17.05 6.99 -8.24
CA ASN A 194 16.55 6.86 -6.86
C ASN A 194 16.00 5.46 -6.56
N PHE A 195 16.86 4.56 -6.13
CA PHE A 195 16.57 3.14 -5.94
C PHE A 195 15.59 2.74 -4.82
N PRO A 196 15.53 3.38 -3.61
CA PRO A 196 14.69 2.89 -2.51
C PRO A 196 13.20 2.83 -2.85
N ASN A 197 12.71 3.83 -3.58
CA ASN A 197 11.32 3.87 -4.00
C ASN A 197 11.03 2.93 -5.18
N MET A 198 12.01 2.71 -6.07
CA MET A 198 11.90 1.82 -7.21
C MET A 198 11.55 0.39 -6.77
N LEU A 199 12.23 -0.14 -5.76
CA LEU A 199 11.96 -1.48 -5.23
C LEU A 199 10.50 -1.66 -4.80
N ARG A 200 9.90 -0.65 -4.16
CA ARG A 200 8.49 -0.70 -3.73
C ARG A 200 7.53 -0.76 -4.92
N ILE A 201 7.80 0.02 -5.97
CA ILE A 201 6.99 0.04 -7.19
C ILE A 201 7.17 -1.24 -7.99
N MET A 202 8.39 -1.74 -8.11
CA MET A 202 8.67 -3.02 -8.76
C MET A 202 7.96 -4.17 -8.05
N SER A 203 7.99 -4.22 -6.72
CA SER A 203 7.27 -5.26 -5.97
C SER A 203 5.75 -5.20 -6.23
N ARG A 204 5.18 -3.99 -6.33
CA ARG A 204 3.77 -3.83 -6.70
C ARG A 204 3.49 -4.24 -8.14
N LEU A 205 4.36 -3.86 -9.07
CA LEU A 205 4.24 -4.27 -10.48
C LEU A 205 4.34 -5.79 -10.61
N GLY A 206 5.24 -6.44 -9.86
CA GLY A 206 5.35 -7.89 -9.80
C GLY A 206 4.03 -8.56 -9.38
N ILE A 207 3.35 -8.02 -8.36
CA ILE A 207 2.02 -8.47 -7.94
C ILE A 207 0.99 -8.28 -9.08
N TYR A 208 1.00 -7.15 -9.78
CA TYR A 208 0.04 -6.88 -10.85
C TYR A 208 0.28 -7.78 -12.07
N TYR A 209 1.53 -8.06 -12.45
CA TYR A 209 1.84 -9.06 -13.47
C TYR A 209 1.40 -10.47 -13.06
N HIS A 210 1.58 -10.83 -11.79
CA HIS A 210 1.08 -12.10 -11.26
C HIS A 210 -0.46 -12.19 -11.41
N LEU A 211 -1.19 -11.17 -10.99
CA LEU A 211 -2.65 -11.10 -11.10
C LEU A 211 -3.15 -11.08 -12.56
N SER A 212 -2.34 -10.58 -13.50
CA SER A 212 -2.66 -10.61 -14.94
C SER A 212 -2.31 -11.96 -15.61
N GLY A 213 -1.67 -12.88 -14.88
CA GLY A 213 -1.20 -14.16 -15.42
C GLY A 213 0.12 -14.05 -16.18
N GLU A 214 0.79 -12.90 -16.16
CA GLU A 214 2.07 -12.67 -16.82
C GLU A 214 3.24 -13.14 -15.92
N TYR A 215 3.26 -14.43 -15.60
CA TYR A 215 4.15 -15.03 -14.59
C TYR A 215 5.64 -14.75 -14.87
N GLU A 216 6.07 -14.81 -16.12
CA GLU A 216 7.48 -14.57 -16.48
C GLU A 216 7.89 -13.12 -16.18
N LYS A 217 7.02 -12.16 -16.49
CA LYS A 217 7.27 -10.75 -16.17
C LYS A 217 7.24 -10.51 -14.65
N ALA A 218 6.32 -11.15 -13.94
CA ALA A 218 6.24 -11.07 -12.49
C ALA A 218 7.54 -11.58 -11.84
N ILE A 219 8.04 -12.73 -12.27
CA ILE A 219 9.30 -13.33 -11.80
C ILE A 219 10.47 -12.38 -12.09
N ALA A 220 10.62 -11.92 -13.34
CA ALA A 220 11.70 -11.02 -13.73
C ALA A 220 11.69 -9.70 -12.95
N THR A 221 10.50 -9.10 -12.76
CA THR A 221 10.34 -7.85 -12.00
C THR A 221 10.70 -8.04 -10.53
N ASN A 222 10.27 -9.14 -9.90
CA ASN A 222 10.62 -9.43 -8.51
C ASN A 222 12.11 -9.73 -8.34
N GLN A 223 12.74 -10.44 -9.30
CA GLN A 223 14.18 -10.68 -9.29
C GLN A 223 14.98 -9.37 -9.42
N GLU A 224 14.56 -8.47 -10.32
CA GLU A 224 15.18 -7.15 -10.46
C GLU A 224 15.00 -6.34 -9.16
N ALA A 225 13.81 -6.35 -8.55
CA ALA A 225 13.56 -5.70 -7.27
C ALA A 225 14.49 -6.23 -6.16
N ILE A 226 14.66 -7.54 -6.06
CA ILE A 226 15.55 -8.19 -5.11
C ILE A 226 16.99 -7.81 -5.37
N ALA A 227 17.45 -7.79 -6.63
CA ALA A 227 18.81 -7.45 -7.03
C ALA A 227 19.18 -5.97 -6.74
N THR A 228 18.20 -5.08 -6.69
CA THR A 228 18.41 -3.66 -6.34
C THR A 228 18.47 -3.41 -4.83
N TYR A 229 18.12 -4.40 -4.00
CA TYR A 229 18.18 -4.27 -2.56
C TYR A 229 19.61 -4.14 -2.06
N ASN A 230 19.83 -3.23 -1.14
CA ASN A 230 21.08 -3.07 -0.39
C ASN A 230 20.77 -2.57 1.04
N ASP A 231 21.77 -2.59 1.92
CA ASP A 231 21.61 -2.28 3.34
C ASP A 231 21.14 -0.84 3.64
N SER A 232 21.15 0.05 2.66
CA SER A 232 20.61 1.41 2.79
C SER A 232 19.09 1.48 2.57
N ILE A 233 18.48 0.39 2.08
CA ILE A 233 17.04 0.27 1.79
C ILE A 233 16.35 -0.41 2.97
N ALA A 234 15.16 0.06 3.34
CA ALA A 234 14.39 -0.56 4.42
C ALA A 234 14.07 -2.03 4.10
N PRO A 235 14.39 -3.00 4.99
CA PRO A 235 14.19 -4.44 4.74
C PRO A 235 12.75 -4.82 4.38
N GLY A 236 11.75 -4.08 4.89
CA GLY A 236 10.35 -4.33 4.60
C GLY A 236 9.97 -4.29 3.11
N ASN A 237 10.74 -3.57 2.29
CA ASN A 237 10.47 -3.50 0.85
C ASN A 237 10.87 -4.80 0.14
N VAL A 238 11.98 -5.43 0.54
CA VAL A 238 12.43 -6.69 -0.07
C VAL A 238 11.63 -7.90 0.44
N VAL A 239 11.03 -7.81 1.63
CA VAL A 239 10.14 -8.85 2.17
C VAL A 239 8.97 -9.12 1.21
N ILE A 240 8.38 -8.06 0.66
CA ILE A 240 7.27 -8.18 -0.29
C ILE A 240 7.74 -8.90 -1.56
N ALA A 241 8.87 -8.49 -2.12
CA ALA A 241 9.41 -9.10 -3.34
C ALA A 241 9.73 -10.59 -3.17
N TYR A 242 10.39 -10.98 -2.07
CA TYR A 242 10.65 -12.39 -1.76
C TYR A 242 9.38 -13.18 -1.47
N GLY A 243 8.41 -12.57 -0.76
CA GLY A 243 7.13 -13.22 -0.46
C GLY A 243 6.33 -13.51 -1.72
N GLU A 244 6.26 -12.54 -2.64
CA GLU A 244 5.58 -12.69 -3.92
C GLU A 244 6.28 -13.67 -4.84
N GLN A 245 7.61 -13.66 -4.85
CA GLN A 245 8.39 -14.66 -5.59
C GLN A 245 8.13 -16.09 -5.07
N ALA A 246 7.96 -16.25 -3.76
CA ALA A 246 7.60 -17.53 -3.17
C ALA A 246 6.21 -18.00 -3.60
N ASN A 247 5.23 -17.08 -3.67
CA ASN A 247 3.87 -17.40 -4.16
C ASN A 247 3.90 -17.86 -5.62
N LEU A 248 4.59 -17.12 -6.48
CA LEU A 248 4.75 -17.46 -7.89
C LEU A 248 5.36 -18.85 -8.09
N TYR A 249 6.46 -19.14 -7.40
CA TYR A 249 7.08 -20.47 -7.49
C TYR A 249 6.15 -21.58 -6.96
N ALA A 250 5.37 -21.30 -5.90
CA ALA A 250 4.42 -22.28 -5.38
C ALA A 250 3.28 -22.58 -6.37
N GLU A 251 2.77 -21.58 -7.09
CA GLU A 251 1.75 -21.76 -8.11
C GLU A 251 2.29 -22.55 -9.34
N LEU A 252 3.56 -22.35 -9.67
CA LEU A 252 4.25 -23.09 -10.72
C LEU A 252 4.69 -24.50 -10.29
N GLY A 253 4.40 -24.93 -9.04
CA GLY A 253 4.80 -26.23 -8.50
C GLY A 253 6.29 -26.33 -8.14
N MET A 254 7.02 -25.22 -8.16
CA MET A 254 8.46 -25.13 -7.82
C MET A 254 8.66 -24.98 -6.32
N TYR A 255 8.23 -25.97 -5.55
CA TYR A 255 8.08 -25.86 -4.09
C TYR A 255 9.38 -25.60 -3.33
N ASP A 256 10.49 -26.20 -3.76
CA ASP A 256 11.79 -25.96 -3.11
C ASP A 256 12.22 -24.50 -3.23
N GLN A 257 12.09 -23.92 -4.42
CA GLN A 257 12.36 -22.49 -4.65
C GLN A 257 11.39 -21.61 -3.87
N ALA A 258 10.10 -21.99 -3.83
CA ALA A 258 9.09 -21.28 -3.05
C ALA A 258 9.45 -21.23 -1.55
N LEU A 259 9.86 -22.37 -0.97
CA LEU A 259 10.29 -22.45 0.43
C LEU A 259 11.58 -21.65 0.68
N GLU A 260 12.52 -21.65 -0.25
CA GLU A 260 13.75 -20.84 -0.15
C GLU A 260 13.42 -19.34 -0.15
N MET A 261 12.61 -18.86 -1.08
CA MET A 261 12.19 -17.45 -1.15
C MET A 261 11.39 -17.04 0.09
N ASN A 262 10.47 -17.87 0.54
CA ASN A 262 9.73 -17.63 1.77
C ASN A 262 10.65 -17.55 3.00
N LYS A 263 11.70 -18.39 3.09
CA LYS A 263 12.71 -18.32 4.15
C LYS A 263 13.49 -17.01 4.11
N LYS A 264 13.88 -16.53 2.92
CA LYS A 264 14.53 -15.22 2.75
C LYS A 264 13.61 -14.08 3.19
N ALA A 265 12.34 -14.11 2.79
CA ALA A 265 11.34 -13.13 3.24
C ALA A 265 11.21 -13.10 4.77
N GLN A 266 11.16 -14.28 5.42
CA GLN A 266 11.13 -14.39 6.89
C GLN A 266 12.38 -13.78 7.53
N TYR A 267 13.56 -14.04 7.00
CA TYR A 267 14.81 -13.47 7.49
C TYR A 267 14.77 -11.94 7.49
N TYR A 268 14.41 -11.31 6.36
CA TYR A 268 14.33 -9.86 6.25
C TYR A 268 13.18 -9.27 7.08
N SER A 269 12.06 -10.00 7.24
CA SER A 269 10.98 -9.61 8.14
C SER A 269 11.43 -9.52 9.60
N MET A 270 12.25 -10.47 10.06
CA MET A 270 12.81 -10.48 11.42
C MET A 270 13.77 -9.32 11.69
N LEU A 271 14.47 -8.82 10.67
CA LEU A 271 15.32 -7.63 10.80
C LEU A 271 14.51 -6.34 11.04
N LYS A 272 13.19 -6.37 10.80
CA LYS A 272 12.28 -5.23 10.95
C LYS A 272 11.07 -5.61 11.83
N ASP A 273 11.30 -5.80 13.12
CA ASP A 273 10.24 -6.02 14.12
C ASP A 273 9.23 -7.12 13.74
N SER A 274 9.66 -8.11 12.94
CA SER A 274 8.82 -9.22 12.45
C SER A 274 7.59 -8.77 11.63
N PHE A 275 7.67 -7.62 10.96
CA PHE A 275 6.60 -7.12 10.10
C PHE A 275 6.23 -8.15 9.01
N GLY A 276 4.94 -8.48 8.91
CA GLY A 276 4.43 -9.44 7.92
C GLY A 276 4.79 -10.91 8.17
N LEU A 277 5.52 -11.25 9.24
CA LEU A 277 5.96 -12.62 9.50
C LEU A 277 4.79 -13.59 9.70
N GLY A 278 3.68 -13.14 10.28
CA GLY A 278 2.46 -13.95 10.41
C GLY A 278 1.88 -14.35 9.05
N ASP A 279 1.87 -13.43 8.08
CA ASP A 279 1.45 -13.72 6.71
C ASP A 279 2.44 -14.66 5.99
N LEU A 280 3.74 -14.49 6.21
CA LEU A 280 4.76 -15.38 5.64
C LEU A 280 4.65 -16.82 6.13
N TYR A 281 4.27 -17.03 7.40
CA TYR A 281 3.95 -18.37 7.91
C TYR A 281 2.70 -18.95 7.27
N ARG A 282 1.66 -18.14 7.05
CA ARG A 282 0.45 -18.55 6.33
C ARG A 282 0.77 -18.97 4.90
N TYR A 283 1.55 -18.18 4.16
CA TYR A 283 2.01 -18.54 2.80
C TYR A 283 2.86 -19.83 2.81
N ARG A 284 3.70 -20.02 3.82
CA ARG A 284 4.47 -21.27 3.97
C ARG A 284 3.56 -22.47 4.20
N ALA A 285 2.49 -22.30 4.97
CA ALA A 285 1.47 -23.33 5.15
C ALA A 285 0.78 -23.68 3.81
N GLN A 286 0.48 -22.69 2.97
CA GLN A 286 -0.10 -22.90 1.63
C GLN A 286 0.86 -23.69 0.72
N ILE A 287 2.16 -23.40 0.75
CA ILE A 287 3.17 -24.21 0.02
C ILE A 287 3.12 -25.65 0.48
N PHE A 288 3.16 -25.92 1.80
CA PHE A 288 3.08 -27.28 2.33
C PHE A 288 1.73 -27.97 2.07
N ARG A 289 0.64 -27.22 1.97
CA ARG A 289 -0.67 -27.72 1.56
C ARG A 289 -0.62 -28.24 0.11
N ASN A 290 -0.01 -27.50 -0.81
CA ASN A 290 0.19 -27.93 -2.19
C ASN A 290 1.11 -29.16 -2.30
N MET A 291 2.04 -29.32 -1.33
CA MET A 291 2.89 -30.51 -1.19
C MET A 291 2.19 -31.67 -0.46
N ASN A 292 0.94 -31.51 -0.06
CA ASN A 292 0.15 -32.48 0.73
C ASN A 292 0.80 -32.89 2.08
N GLN A 293 1.48 -31.95 2.74
CA GLN A 293 2.18 -32.15 4.01
C GLN A 293 1.35 -31.62 5.22
N LYS A 294 0.33 -32.37 5.60
CA LYS A 294 -0.68 -31.99 6.61
C LYS A 294 -0.11 -31.42 7.91
N ASP A 295 0.87 -32.09 8.52
CA ASP A 295 1.44 -31.66 9.80
C ASP A 295 2.14 -30.29 9.69
N SER A 296 2.88 -30.08 8.61
CA SER A 296 3.55 -28.82 8.31
C SER A 296 2.53 -27.70 8.10
N VAL A 297 1.42 -27.96 7.40
CA VAL A 297 0.34 -26.97 7.19
C VAL A 297 -0.14 -26.44 8.54
N PHE A 298 -0.61 -27.29 9.41
CA PHE A 298 -1.16 -26.86 10.70
C PHE A 298 -0.11 -26.33 11.67
N HIS A 299 1.14 -26.77 11.56
CA HIS A 299 2.25 -26.20 12.32
C HIS A 299 2.42 -24.71 11.98
N TYR A 300 2.55 -24.35 10.68
CA TYR A 300 2.80 -22.98 10.26
C TYR A 300 1.57 -22.09 10.43
N LEU A 301 0.35 -22.57 10.25
CA LEU A 301 -0.86 -21.80 10.54
C LEU A 301 -0.95 -21.42 12.03
N ARG A 302 -0.62 -22.34 12.94
CA ARG A 302 -0.56 -22.04 14.39
C ARG A 302 0.51 -20.99 14.71
N LEU A 303 1.68 -21.05 14.07
CA LEU A 303 2.73 -20.04 14.24
C LEU A 303 2.26 -18.68 13.77
N GLY A 304 1.62 -18.60 12.59
CA GLY A 304 1.08 -17.37 12.03
C GLY A 304 -0.01 -16.74 12.91
N GLU A 305 -0.94 -17.55 13.40
CA GLU A 305 -1.98 -17.11 14.32
C GLU A 305 -1.39 -16.60 15.65
N LYS A 306 -0.50 -17.36 16.27
CA LYS A 306 0.17 -16.97 17.53
C LYS A 306 0.92 -15.64 17.39
N LEU A 307 1.66 -15.46 16.31
CA LEU A 307 2.39 -14.23 16.08
C LEU A 307 1.46 -13.03 15.85
N SER A 308 0.38 -13.25 15.10
CA SER A 308 -0.66 -12.23 14.88
C SER A 308 -1.33 -11.80 16.20
N MET A 309 -1.52 -12.74 17.14
CA MET A 309 -2.01 -12.42 18.50
C MET A 309 -1.00 -11.58 19.28
N ILE A 310 0.28 -11.94 19.26
CA ILE A 310 1.37 -11.19 19.94
C ILE A 310 1.44 -9.76 19.38
N GLN A 311 1.25 -9.58 18.09
CA GLN A 311 1.28 -8.27 17.41
C GLN A 311 -0.05 -7.49 17.53
N ASN A 312 -1.04 -8.01 18.27
CA ASN A 312 -2.39 -7.43 18.36
C ASN A 312 -3.03 -7.19 16.97
N SER A 313 -2.70 -8.03 16.00
CA SER A 313 -3.24 -7.98 14.64
C SER A 313 -4.53 -8.80 14.53
N PHE A 314 -5.66 -8.18 14.84
CA PHE A 314 -6.97 -8.83 14.72
C PHE A 314 -7.20 -9.40 13.31
N LYS A 315 -6.87 -8.63 12.27
CA LYS A 315 -6.94 -9.09 10.88
C LYS A 315 -6.05 -10.30 10.63
N GLY A 316 -4.81 -10.29 11.13
CA GLY A 316 -3.86 -11.40 10.97
C GLY A 316 -4.38 -12.69 11.62
N VAL A 317 -4.92 -12.61 12.84
CA VAL A 317 -5.55 -13.76 13.52
C VAL A 317 -6.72 -14.30 12.70
N PHE A 318 -7.62 -13.42 12.24
CA PHE A 318 -8.78 -13.82 11.45
C PHE A 318 -8.38 -14.54 10.16
N VAL A 319 -7.46 -13.99 9.39
CA VAL A 319 -7.02 -14.56 8.11
C VAL A 319 -6.32 -15.90 8.29
N ASN A 320 -5.50 -16.06 9.33
CA ASN A 320 -4.90 -17.36 9.66
C ASN A 320 -5.96 -18.42 10.03
N LYS A 321 -7.00 -18.03 10.76
CA LYS A 321 -8.13 -18.95 11.09
C LYS A 321 -8.93 -19.33 9.85
N VAL A 322 -9.20 -18.38 8.95
CA VAL A 322 -9.88 -18.65 7.66
C VAL A 322 -9.08 -19.65 6.83
N GLU A 323 -7.76 -19.47 6.75
CA GLU A 323 -6.88 -20.42 6.03
C GLU A 323 -6.83 -21.79 6.74
N THR A 324 -6.95 -21.83 8.08
CA THR A 324 -7.05 -23.08 8.83
C THR A 324 -8.35 -23.82 8.49
N VAL A 325 -9.48 -23.10 8.38
CA VAL A 325 -10.75 -23.67 7.90
C VAL A 325 -10.58 -24.26 6.51
N ASN A 326 -10.02 -23.48 5.58
CA ASN A 326 -9.74 -23.91 4.21
C ASN A 326 -8.88 -25.19 4.18
N SER A 327 -7.84 -25.24 5.01
CA SER A 327 -6.96 -26.40 5.10
C SER A 327 -7.64 -27.63 5.70
N TYR A 328 -8.55 -27.47 6.67
CA TYR A 328 -9.32 -28.60 7.19
C TYR A 328 -10.24 -29.24 6.15
N LEU A 329 -10.75 -28.46 5.18
CA LEU A 329 -11.64 -28.98 4.14
C LEU A 329 -10.96 -29.95 3.18
N ASP A 330 -9.64 -29.94 3.10
CA ASP A 330 -8.89 -30.89 2.27
C ASP A 330 -8.72 -32.26 2.93
N TYR A 331 -9.11 -32.41 4.21
CA TYR A 331 -8.96 -33.64 4.98
C TYR A 331 -10.31 -34.11 5.54
N PRO A 332 -10.88 -35.22 5.01
CA PRO A 332 -12.21 -35.72 5.43
C PRO A 332 -12.42 -35.85 6.93
N ASP A 333 -11.40 -36.34 7.66
CA ASP A 333 -11.45 -36.50 9.12
C ASP A 333 -11.50 -35.16 9.89
N SER A 334 -11.38 -34.04 9.18
CA SER A 334 -11.30 -32.69 9.77
C SER A 334 -12.48 -31.78 9.39
N LEU A 335 -13.47 -32.30 8.64
CA LEU A 335 -14.62 -31.52 8.17
C LEU A 335 -15.43 -30.89 9.31
N GLU A 336 -15.67 -31.66 10.38
CA GLU A 336 -16.39 -31.13 11.55
C GLU A 336 -15.59 -29.99 12.23
N LYS A 337 -14.26 -30.14 12.30
CA LYS A 337 -13.37 -29.07 12.83
C LYS A 337 -13.40 -27.82 11.96
N ALA A 338 -13.46 -28.02 10.63
CA ALA A 338 -13.61 -26.89 9.69
C ALA A 338 -14.91 -26.13 9.97
N LEU A 339 -16.03 -26.86 10.12
CA LEU A 339 -17.34 -26.26 10.38
C LEU A 339 -17.37 -25.53 11.73
N GLN A 340 -16.90 -26.16 12.79
CA GLN A 340 -16.86 -25.56 14.12
C GLN A 340 -16.01 -24.30 14.16
N LEU A 341 -14.80 -24.34 13.55
CA LEU A 341 -13.93 -23.19 13.51
C LEU A 341 -14.55 -22.05 12.68
N ALA A 342 -15.12 -22.35 11.50
CA ALA A 342 -15.77 -21.34 10.65
C ALA A 342 -16.92 -20.65 11.40
N LEU A 343 -17.78 -21.42 12.09
CA LEU A 343 -18.87 -20.85 12.88
C LEU A 343 -18.36 -20.00 14.04
N SER A 344 -17.26 -20.38 14.69
CA SER A 344 -16.69 -19.62 15.81
C SER A 344 -16.16 -18.26 15.44
N ILE A 345 -15.73 -18.06 14.18
CA ILE A 345 -15.16 -16.79 13.70
C ILE A 345 -16.16 -15.93 12.93
N CYS A 346 -17.36 -16.44 12.61
CA CYS A 346 -18.42 -15.66 11.95
C CYS A 346 -18.75 -14.32 12.64
N PRO A 347 -18.86 -14.22 13.99
CA PRO A 347 -19.14 -12.95 14.66
C PRO A 347 -18.06 -11.88 14.41
N ASP A 348 -16.83 -12.29 14.17
CA ASP A 348 -15.70 -11.38 13.96
C ASP A 348 -15.73 -10.69 12.59
N THR A 349 -16.56 -11.17 11.65
CA THR A 349 -16.65 -10.63 10.30
C THR A 349 -17.09 -9.16 10.25
N VAL A 350 -17.80 -8.66 11.26
CA VAL A 350 -18.27 -7.27 11.32
C VAL A 350 -17.12 -6.27 11.17
N ARG A 351 -15.92 -6.64 11.68
CA ARG A 351 -14.71 -5.80 11.66
C ARG A 351 -13.79 -6.09 10.48
N MET A 352 -14.17 -7.04 9.61
CA MET A 352 -13.31 -7.51 8.52
C MET A 352 -13.64 -6.84 7.20
N PRO A 353 -12.63 -6.65 6.32
CA PRO A 353 -12.87 -6.19 4.96
C PRO A 353 -13.71 -7.21 4.19
N GLN A 354 -14.41 -6.74 3.16
CA GLN A 354 -15.37 -7.56 2.40
C GLN A 354 -14.75 -8.83 1.81
N TRP A 355 -13.51 -8.75 1.29
CA TRP A 355 -12.82 -9.92 0.75
C TRP A 355 -12.61 -11.05 1.78
N ALA A 356 -12.36 -10.71 3.05
CA ALA A 356 -12.17 -11.69 4.12
C ALA A 356 -13.51 -12.34 4.54
N LYS A 357 -14.61 -11.58 4.51
CA LYS A 357 -15.96 -12.09 4.72
C LYS A 357 -16.36 -13.07 3.63
N TYR A 358 -16.10 -12.70 2.38
CA TYR A 358 -16.33 -13.55 1.22
C TYR A 358 -15.59 -14.88 1.35
N GLN A 359 -14.30 -14.88 1.67
CA GLN A 359 -13.53 -16.12 1.85
C GLN A 359 -14.10 -17.00 2.96
N LEU A 360 -14.46 -16.42 4.11
CA LEU A 360 -15.10 -17.20 5.18
C LEU A 360 -16.43 -17.80 4.74
N ASN A 361 -17.31 -17.03 4.09
CA ASN A 361 -18.61 -17.52 3.60
C ASN A 361 -18.42 -18.66 2.59
N LEU A 362 -17.46 -18.54 1.68
CA LEU A 362 -17.12 -19.60 0.73
C LEU A 362 -16.69 -20.88 1.44
N HIS A 363 -15.75 -20.79 2.40
CA HIS A 363 -15.25 -21.96 3.11
C HIS A 363 -16.28 -22.55 4.07
N LEU A 364 -17.09 -21.72 4.74
CA LEU A 364 -18.21 -22.20 5.57
C LEU A 364 -19.26 -22.91 4.70
N GLY A 365 -19.60 -22.35 3.53
CA GLY A 365 -20.51 -22.99 2.57
C GLY A 365 -19.99 -24.35 2.11
N ARG A 366 -18.69 -24.45 1.77
CA ARG A 366 -18.04 -25.74 1.44
C ARG A 366 -18.10 -26.73 2.60
N ALA A 367 -17.84 -26.28 3.83
CA ALA A 367 -17.92 -27.13 5.03
C ALA A 367 -19.34 -27.67 5.23
N LEU A 368 -20.36 -26.84 5.05
CA LEU A 368 -21.76 -27.24 5.16
C LEU A 368 -22.15 -28.26 4.09
N LEU A 369 -21.74 -28.05 2.83
CA LEU A 369 -21.99 -29.02 1.75
C LEU A 369 -21.36 -30.37 2.06
N GLN A 370 -20.09 -30.40 2.46
CA GLN A 370 -19.36 -31.62 2.77
C GLN A 370 -19.86 -32.33 4.01
N THR A 371 -20.59 -31.65 4.90
CA THR A 371 -21.23 -32.24 6.10
C THR A 371 -22.73 -32.54 5.92
N GLY A 372 -23.24 -32.53 4.68
CA GLY A 372 -24.62 -32.89 4.31
C GLY A 372 -25.67 -31.81 4.57
N LYS A 373 -25.28 -30.60 4.84
CA LYS A 373 -26.18 -29.42 5.02
C LYS A 373 -26.31 -28.63 3.71
N GLU A 374 -26.77 -29.29 2.64
CA GLU A 374 -26.70 -28.80 1.27
C GLU A 374 -27.30 -27.41 1.05
N GLN A 375 -28.57 -27.21 1.47
CA GLN A 375 -29.27 -25.93 1.20
C GLN A 375 -28.55 -24.74 1.81
N ASN A 376 -28.09 -24.87 3.06
CA ASN A 376 -27.38 -23.81 3.76
C ASN A 376 -25.99 -23.57 3.12
N GLY A 377 -25.34 -24.66 2.68
CA GLY A 377 -24.05 -24.57 2.00
C GLY A 377 -24.15 -23.85 0.65
N ILE A 378 -25.11 -24.23 -0.19
CA ILE A 378 -25.38 -23.58 -1.47
C ILE A 378 -25.67 -22.09 -1.28
N HIS A 379 -26.58 -21.76 -0.35
CA HIS A 379 -26.94 -20.35 -0.09
C HIS A 379 -25.74 -19.48 0.29
N LEU A 380 -24.81 -20.00 1.11
CA LEU A 380 -23.60 -19.26 1.49
C LEU A 380 -22.60 -19.11 0.34
N ILE A 381 -22.47 -20.15 -0.51
CA ILE A 381 -21.60 -20.07 -1.70
C ILE A 381 -22.16 -19.08 -2.70
N ASP A 382 -23.48 -19.11 -2.97
CA ASP A 382 -24.15 -18.15 -3.85
C ASP A 382 -23.99 -16.72 -3.32
N ARG A 383 -24.15 -16.51 -2.01
CA ARG A 383 -23.91 -15.22 -1.38
C ARG A 383 -22.45 -14.78 -1.51
N ALA A 384 -21.51 -15.69 -1.29
CA ALA A 384 -20.09 -15.39 -1.48
C ALA A 384 -19.76 -15.06 -2.95
N ALA A 385 -20.36 -15.76 -3.90
CA ALA A 385 -20.26 -15.46 -5.33
C ALA A 385 -20.86 -14.09 -5.66
N GLN A 386 -22.04 -13.76 -5.12
CA GLN A 386 -22.66 -12.45 -5.29
C GLN A 386 -21.83 -11.34 -4.64
N ASP A 387 -21.27 -11.55 -3.46
CA ASP A 387 -20.38 -10.61 -2.81
C ASP A 387 -19.12 -10.36 -3.67
N LEU A 388 -18.56 -11.41 -4.29
CA LEU A 388 -17.43 -11.30 -5.21
C LEU A 388 -17.81 -10.51 -6.48
N ILE A 389 -18.98 -10.80 -7.06
CA ILE A 389 -19.52 -10.08 -8.22
C ILE A 389 -19.72 -8.61 -7.85
N ASN A 390 -20.36 -8.34 -6.71
CA ASN A 390 -20.60 -6.97 -6.23
C ASN A 390 -19.28 -6.21 -5.98
N MET A 391 -18.26 -6.87 -5.41
CA MET A 391 -16.93 -6.27 -5.30
C MET A 391 -16.36 -5.89 -6.67
N LYS A 392 -16.49 -6.79 -7.67
CA LYS A 392 -16.06 -6.50 -9.05
C LYS A 392 -16.91 -5.41 -9.72
N PHE A 393 -18.22 -5.36 -9.46
CA PHE A 393 -19.11 -4.32 -10.02
C PHE A 393 -19.04 -2.99 -9.27
N MET A 394 -18.75 -2.99 -7.99
CA MET A 394 -18.46 -1.77 -7.24
C MET A 394 -17.04 -1.24 -7.51
N GLU A 395 -16.20 -2.07 -8.10
CA GLU A 395 -14.88 -1.77 -8.63
C GLU A 395 -14.94 -1.39 -10.14
N GLY A 396 -16.07 -1.45 -10.78
CA GLY A 396 -16.40 -1.04 -12.14
C GLY A 396 -17.27 0.23 -12.13
#